data_307313817e1b4ef72aabf5f58e8fef6a
#
_entry.id   307313817e1b4ef72aabf5f58e8fef6a
#
_cell.length_a   1.000
_cell.length_b   1.000
_cell.length_c   1.000
_cell.angle_alpha   90.00
_cell.angle_beta   90.00
_cell.angle_gamma   90.00
#
_symmetry.space_group_name_H-M   'P 1'
#
loop_
_entity.id
_entity.type
_entity.pdbx_description
1 polymer ?
#
loop_
_entity_poly.entity_id
_entity_poly.type
_entity_poly.pdbx_seq_one_letter_code
_entity_poly.pdbx_strand_id
1 'polypeptide(L)'
;PSVSHKINLGFEMLSNGWYYMNAAAKRSKPEGNIYTGVWKVNDGAPMPSSGPWYISSRKINRSLILTDTISAMDGNLRVILGARRQNIQTKSFNTSGALTKKYDKTKTSPTVGVLYKLTPTLSVYGNYSEGLTTLSIPSGTKNEKEVLPPVQTKQYEFGLKKDFKDWVTTLSFFHIKQPTGITNTDNYYVLDGETRNRGVEWNISGKISSNLTLTGGLMLLDAKYKRTQNGANDGNRVHGTPKLNATLALDWDTPVKGLSINGRVVHFGKSYADTGNKVNVSSWTRFDLGATYDTELAKIPTTFSFNAYNLFDRKYWSTATTVWADGMVMLNPGRTYILSATMHF
;
A
#
# COMPACT_ATOMS: atom_id res chain seq x y z
N PRO A 1 30.80 -14.16 -25.39
CA PRO A 1 29.83 -13.91 -24.28
C PRO A 1 28.49 -14.47 -24.72
N SER A 2 28.02 -15.51 -23.99
CA SER A 2 26.72 -16.13 -24.27
C SER A 2 25.60 -15.22 -23.81
N VAL A 3 24.61 -15.00 -24.68
CA VAL A 3 23.35 -14.38 -24.33
C VAL A 3 22.37 -15.49 -24.00
N SER A 4 21.68 -15.38 -22.87
CA SER A 4 20.63 -16.33 -22.48
C SER A 4 19.31 -15.60 -22.30
N HIS A 5 18.21 -16.30 -22.62
CA HIS A 5 16.85 -15.82 -22.49
C HIS A 5 16.09 -16.69 -21.50
N LYS A 6 15.32 -16.06 -20.60
CA LYS A 6 14.36 -16.72 -19.74
C LYS A 6 12.99 -16.13 -20.01
N ILE A 7 12.22 -16.80 -20.83
CA ILE A 7 10.87 -16.37 -21.20
C ILE A 7 9.87 -16.95 -20.19
N ASN A 8 9.01 -16.09 -19.64
CA ASN A 8 7.91 -16.49 -18.79
C ASN A 8 6.59 -16.05 -19.43
N LEU A 9 5.64 -16.97 -19.53
CA LEU A 9 4.26 -16.73 -19.93
C LEU A 9 3.36 -17.02 -18.72
N GLY A 10 2.51 -16.07 -18.37
CA GLY A 10 1.62 -16.19 -17.22
C GLY A 10 0.20 -15.79 -17.57
N PHE A 11 -0.75 -16.47 -16.97
CA PHE A 11 -2.16 -16.08 -16.94
C PHE A 11 -2.58 -15.86 -15.48
N GLU A 12 -3.27 -14.75 -15.23
CA GLU A 12 -3.80 -14.41 -13.92
C GLU A 12 -5.29 -14.06 -14.02
N MET A 13 -6.08 -14.57 -13.11
CA MET A 13 -7.48 -14.20 -12.96
C MET A 13 -7.78 -13.90 -11.50
N LEU A 14 -8.26 -12.67 -11.23
CA LEU A 14 -8.70 -12.23 -9.90
C LEU A 14 -10.19 -11.90 -9.97
N SER A 15 -11.00 -12.48 -9.08
CA SER A 15 -12.42 -12.19 -8.95
C SER A 15 -12.74 -11.75 -7.53
N ASN A 16 -13.27 -10.53 -7.38
CA ASN A 16 -13.71 -9.97 -6.11
C ASN A 16 -15.19 -9.63 -6.18
N GLY A 17 -15.95 -9.99 -5.13
CA GLY A 17 -17.35 -9.61 -4.94
C GLY A 17 -17.51 -8.76 -3.68
N TRP A 18 -18.28 -7.66 -3.78
CA TRP A 18 -18.71 -6.86 -2.64
C TRP A 18 -20.18 -7.20 -2.35
N TYR A 19 -20.40 -7.67 -1.14
CA TYR A 19 -21.72 -8.05 -0.67
C TYR A 19 -22.15 -7.12 0.44
N TYR A 20 -23.42 -6.73 0.40
CA TYR A 20 -24.04 -5.97 1.49
C TYR A 20 -25.23 -6.74 2.04
N MET A 21 -25.44 -6.59 3.33
CA MET A 21 -26.67 -7.00 3.97
C MET A 21 -27.50 -5.73 4.19
N ASN A 22 -28.74 -5.73 3.71
CA ASN A 22 -29.64 -4.61 3.89
C ASN A 22 -30.21 -4.67 5.33
N ALA A 23 -29.45 -4.10 6.24
CA ALA A 23 -29.87 -4.00 7.63
C ALA A 23 -30.59 -2.68 7.82
N ALA A 24 -31.91 -2.74 7.91
CA ALA A 24 -32.73 -1.60 8.31
C ALA A 24 -32.55 -1.29 9.82
N ALA A 25 -31.32 -1.01 10.24
CA ALA A 25 -31.07 -0.54 11.59
C ALA A 25 -31.34 0.95 11.64
N LYS A 26 -32.27 1.38 12.50
CA LYS A 26 -32.31 2.76 12.95
C LYS A 26 -31.02 3.04 13.72
N ARG A 27 -30.01 3.54 13.04
CA ARG A 27 -28.80 4.00 13.70
C ARG A 27 -29.14 5.27 14.47
N SER A 28 -29.20 5.19 15.78
CA SER A 28 -29.03 6.38 16.60
C SER A 28 -27.62 6.91 16.37
N LYS A 29 -27.50 8.22 16.14
CA LYS A 29 -26.17 8.84 16.01
C LYS A 29 -25.42 8.64 17.33
N PRO A 30 -24.22 8.04 17.35
CA PRO A 30 -23.45 7.98 18.57
C PRO A 30 -23.10 9.41 18.99
N GLU A 31 -23.41 9.75 20.24
CA GLU A 31 -22.99 11.01 20.85
C GLU A 31 -21.68 10.75 21.60
N GLY A 32 -20.66 11.54 21.31
CA GLY A 32 -19.39 11.41 21.98
C GLY A 32 -18.58 12.70 21.97
N ASN A 33 -17.63 12.77 22.85
CA ASN A 33 -16.70 13.89 22.93
C ASN A 33 -15.31 13.44 22.52
N ILE A 34 -14.81 13.99 21.42
CA ILE A 34 -13.49 13.66 20.87
C ILE A 34 -12.33 14.05 21.79
N TYR A 35 -12.54 15.02 22.70
CA TYR A 35 -11.49 15.48 23.61
C TYR A 35 -11.38 14.60 24.86
N THR A 36 -12.48 14.01 25.31
CA THR A 36 -12.50 13.14 26.49
C THR A 36 -12.42 11.66 26.12
N GLY A 37 -12.65 11.30 24.86
CA GLY A 37 -12.73 9.90 24.40
C GLY A 37 -13.97 9.16 24.91
N VAL A 38 -14.90 9.86 25.56
CA VAL A 38 -16.14 9.25 26.07
C VAL A 38 -17.17 9.22 24.95
N TRP A 39 -17.63 8.02 24.63
CA TRP A 39 -18.68 7.78 23.65
C TRP A 39 -19.89 7.13 24.33
N LYS A 40 -21.06 7.71 24.16
CA LYS A 40 -22.31 7.01 24.47
C LYS A 40 -22.59 6.05 23.32
N VAL A 41 -22.24 4.79 23.51
CA VAL A 41 -22.70 3.74 22.62
C VAL A 41 -24.14 3.44 23.02
N ASN A 42 -25.07 3.48 22.07
CA ASN A 42 -26.43 3.04 22.33
C ASN A 42 -26.42 1.50 22.44
N ASP A 43 -26.44 1.02 23.66
CA ASP A 43 -26.33 -0.40 24.04
C ASP A 43 -27.57 -1.24 23.74
N GLY A 44 -28.43 -0.84 22.84
CA GLY A 44 -29.73 -1.48 22.75
C GLY A 44 -30.26 -1.85 21.38
N ALA A 45 -29.63 -1.48 20.30
CA ALA A 45 -30.06 -1.97 18.99
C ALA A 45 -29.25 -3.22 18.62
N PRO A 46 -29.85 -4.42 18.69
CA PRO A 46 -29.15 -5.62 18.20
C PRO A 46 -28.75 -5.36 16.75
N MET A 47 -27.51 -5.72 16.40
CA MET A 47 -27.10 -5.77 15.00
C MET A 47 -28.13 -6.63 14.28
N PRO A 48 -28.76 -6.14 13.20
CA PRO A 48 -29.73 -6.95 12.48
C PRO A 48 -29.00 -8.19 11.95
N SER A 49 -29.33 -9.33 12.54
CA SER A 49 -28.66 -10.60 12.26
C SER A 49 -29.18 -11.31 11.01
N SER A 50 -30.20 -10.77 10.34
CA SER A 50 -30.89 -11.51 9.31
C SER A 50 -31.54 -10.60 8.24
N GLY A 51 -30.72 -10.15 7.33
CA GLY A 51 -31.21 -9.67 6.03
C GLY A 51 -30.60 -10.50 4.90
N PRO A 52 -31.24 -10.57 3.73
CA PRO A 52 -30.61 -11.23 2.60
C PRO A 52 -29.34 -10.48 2.17
N TRP A 53 -28.26 -11.23 1.96
CA TRP A 53 -27.05 -10.71 1.36
C TRP A 53 -27.32 -10.48 -0.13
N TYR A 54 -26.98 -9.32 -0.63
CA TYR A 54 -26.98 -9.04 -2.05
C TYR A 54 -25.61 -8.60 -2.53
N ILE A 55 -25.26 -8.99 -3.74
CA ILE A 55 -24.03 -8.53 -4.38
C ILE A 55 -24.24 -7.10 -4.91
N SER A 56 -23.40 -6.16 -4.49
CA SER A 56 -23.44 -4.78 -5.01
C SER A 56 -22.48 -4.57 -6.17
N SER A 57 -21.36 -5.30 -6.17
CA SER A 57 -20.45 -5.26 -7.32
C SER A 57 -19.62 -6.55 -7.42
N ARG A 58 -19.26 -6.88 -8.65
CA ARG A 58 -18.29 -7.93 -8.98
C ARG A 58 -17.23 -7.36 -9.89
N LYS A 59 -15.97 -7.50 -9.50
CA LYS A 59 -14.81 -7.12 -10.30
C LYS A 59 -14.04 -8.36 -10.70
N ILE A 60 -13.79 -8.51 -11.99
CA ILE A 60 -12.98 -9.60 -12.56
C ILE A 60 -11.85 -8.96 -13.36
N ASN A 61 -10.61 -9.28 -13.00
CA ASN A 61 -9.42 -8.92 -13.75
C ASN A 61 -8.84 -10.19 -14.37
N ARG A 62 -8.57 -10.16 -15.66
CA ARG A 62 -7.89 -11.22 -16.40
C ARG A 62 -6.65 -10.64 -17.04
N SER A 63 -5.51 -11.30 -16.90
CA SER A 63 -4.26 -10.80 -17.46
C SER A 63 -3.49 -11.91 -18.14
N LEU A 64 -2.95 -11.59 -19.30
CA LEU A 64 -1.89 -12.35 -19.96
C LEU A 64 -0.60 -11.58 -19.80
N ILE A 65 0.45 -12.26 -19.32
CA ILE A 65 1.75 -11.67 -18.98
C ILE A 65 2.80 -12.42 -19.79
N LEU A 66 3.62 -11.66 -20.51
CA LEU A 66 4.80 -12.17 -21.19
C LEU A 66 6.00 -11.37 -20.72
N THR A 67 7.05 -12.06 -20.27
CA THR A 67 8.32 -11.44 -19.92
C THR A 67 9.47 -12.22 -20.49
N ASP A 68 10.49 -11.52 -20.98
CA ASP A 68 11.79 -12.08 -21.32
C ASP A 68 12.88 -11.44 -20.44
N THR A 69 13.64 -12.26 -19.74
CA THR A 69 14.82 -11.85 -19.01
C THR A 69 16.05 -12.27 -19.80
N ILE A 70 16.69 -11.29 -20.40
CA ILE A 70 17.89 -11.44 -21.22
C ILE A 70 19.10 -11.25 -20.30
N SER A 71 19.98 -12.25 -20.22
CA SER A 71 21.24 -12.17 -19.50
C SER A 71 22.39 -12.22 -20.49
N ALA A 72 23.31 -11.26 -20.35
CA ALA A 72 24.49 -11.10 -21.22
C ALA A 72 25.74 -10.76 -20.38
N MET A 73 26.90 -10.68 -21.00
CA MET A 73 28.18 -10.32 -20.37
C MET A 73 28.46 -11.20 -19.13
N ASP A 74 28.31 -12.53 -19.31
CA ASP A 74 28.49 -13.54 -18.25
C ASP A 74 27.60 -13.29 -17.01
N GLY A 75 26.38 -12.78 -17.25
CA GLY A 75 25.39 -12.49 -16.22
C GLY A 75 25.56 -11.15 -15.49
N ASN A 76 26.51 -10.31 -15.95
CA ASN A 76 26.71 -8.97 -15.42
C ASN A 76 25.65 -7.99 -15.93
N LEU A 77 25.09 -8.21 -17.12
CA LEU A 77 23.99 -7.43 -17.67
C LEU A 77 22.70 -8.27 -17.67
N ARG A 78 21.62 -7.73 -17.11
CA ARG A 78 20.27 -8.30 -17.23
C ARG A 78 19.32 -7.23 -17.75
N VAL A 79 18.58 -7.59 -18.80
CA VAL A 79 17.51 -6.76 -19.35
C VAL A 79 16.21 -7.53 -19.23
N ILE A 80 15.19 -6.89 -18.68
CA ILE A 80 13.84 -7.45 -18.54
C ILE A 80 12.93 -6.67 -19.47
N LEU A 81 12.29 -7.37 -20.39
CA LEU A 81 11.26 -6.84 -21.27
C LEU A 81 9.96 -7.56 -20.96
N GLY A 82 8.92 -6.82 -20.65
CA GLY A 82 7.63 -7.40 -20.30
C GLY A 82 6.46 -6.62 -20.87
N ALA A 83 5.38 -7.34 -21.09
CA ALA A 83 4.07 -6.77 -21.42
C ALA A 83 2.97 -7.53 -20.66
N ARG A 84 2.03 -6.77 -20.10
CA ARG A 84 0.83 -7.30 -19.47
C ARG A 84 -0.39 -6.78 -20.22
N ARG A 85 -1.16 -7.68 -20.84
CA ARG A 85 -2.46 -7.36 -21.43
C ARG A 85 -3.53 -7.71 -20.41
N GLN A 86 -4.20 -6.69 -19.88
CA GLN A 86 -5.18 -6.85 -18.80
C GLN A 86 -6.57 -6.41 -19.25
N ASN A 87 -7.55 -7.29 -19.05
CA ASN A 87 -8.97 -6.99 -19.13
C ASN A 87 -9.50 -6.74 -17.72
N ILE A 88 -10.15 -5.60 -17.53
CA ILE A 88 -10.80 -5.22 -16.28
C ILE A 88 -12.29 -5.17 -16.53
N GLN A 89 -13.04 -6.04 -15.85
CA GLN A 89 -14.49 -6.06 -15.89
C GLN A 89 -15.05 -5.76 -14.50
N THR A 90 -15.95 -4.77 -14.41
CA THR A 90 -16.71 -4.48 -13.19
C THR A 90 -18.18 -4.45 -13.51
N LYS A 91 -19.00 -5.15 -12.74
CA LYS A 91 -20.47 -5.13 -12.80
C LYS A 91 -20.98 -4.60 -11.48
N SER A 92 -21.88 -3.62 -11.51
CA SER A 92 -22.57 -3.09 -10.32
C SER A 92 -24.04 -3.47 -10.38
N PHE A 93 -24.61 -3.78 -9.22
CA PHE A 93 -25.99 -4.24 -9.10
C PHE A 93 -26.73 -3.40 -8.06
N ASN A 94 -28.03 -3.26 -8.22
CA ASN A 94 -28.89 -2.68 -7.20
C ASN A 94 -29.32 -3.74 -6.17
N THR A 95 -30.13 -3.32 -5.20
CA THR A 95 -30.61 -4.19 -4.10
C THR A 95 -31.54 -5.30 -4.58
N SER A 96 -32.15 -5.17 -5.79
CA SER A 96 -32.96 -6.23 -6.40
C SER A 96 -32.11 -7.20 -7.26
N GLY A 97 -30.80 -7.02 -7.33
CA GLY A 97 -29.90 -7.83 -8.13
C GLY A 97 -29.84 -7.45 -9.62
N ALA A 98 -30.53 -6.37 -10.04
CA ALA A 98 -30.48 -5.92 -11.43
C ALA A 98 -29.13 -5.20 -11.70
N LEU A 99 -28.56 -5.48 -12.89
CA LEU A 99 -27.33 -4.85 -13.37
C LEU A 99 -27.57 -3.35 -13.62
N THR A 100 -26.83 -2.50 -12.91
CA THR A 100 -26.95 -1.03 -13.04
C THR A 100 -25.83 -0.41 -13.86
N LYS A 101 -24.62 -0.98 -13.78
CA LYS A 101 -23.45 -0.48 -14.51
C LYS A 101 -22.51 -1.63 -14.90
N LYS A 102 -21.99 -1.56 -16.12
CA LYS A 102 -20.94 -2.48 -16.60
C LYS A 102 -19.74 -1.69 -17.09
N TYR A 103 -18.57 -2.06 -16.60
CA TYR A 103 -17.26 -1.64 -17.09
C TYR A 103 -16.57 -2.84 -17.71
N ASP A 104 -16.01 -2.71 -18.90
CA ASP A 104 -15.31 -3.80 -19.58
C ASP A 104 -14.29 -3.21 -20.56
N LYS A 105 -13.04 -3.10 -20.12
CA LYS A 105 -11.97 -2.50 -20.91
C LYS A 105 -10.70 -3.32 -20.82
N THR A 106 -9.95 -3.32 -21.91
CA THR A 106 -8.65 -4.00 -22.00
C THR A 106 -7.55 -2.97 -22.28
N LYS A 107 -6.40 -3.14 -21.63
CA LYS A 107 -5.23 -2.31 -21.84
C LYS A 107 -3.97 -3.16 -21.76
N THR A 108 -2.94 -2.76 -22.51
CA THR A 108 -1.60 -3.36 -22.43
C THR A 108 -0.65 -2.37 -21.76
N SER A 109 0.12 -2.86 -20.78
CA SER A 109 1.12 -2.10 -20.04
C SER A 109 2.50 -2.75 -20.23
N PRO A 110 3.50 -2.01 -20.72
CA PRO A 110 4.87 -2.49 -20.83
C PRO A 110 5.59 -2.39 -19.48
N THR A 111 6.63 -3.20 -19.34
CA THR A 111 7.64 -3.12 -18.28
C THR A 111 9.01 -3.30 -18.92
N VAL A 112 9.95 -2.43 -18.55
CA VAL A 112 11.34 -2.50 -18.98
C VAL A 112 12.22 -2.35 -17.75
N GLY A 113 13.18 -3.26 -17.58
CA GLY A 113 14.17 -3.20 -16.51
C GLY A 113 15.55 -3.47 -17.04
N VAL A 114 16.55 -2.78 -16.51
CA VAL A 114 17.97 -3.03 -16.78
C VAL A 114 18.70 -3.09 -15.45
N LEU A 115 19.54 -4.09 -15.27
CA LEU A 115 20.44 -4.21 -14.14
C LEU A 115 21.84 -4.51 -14.68
N TYR A 116 22.82 -3.74 -14.22
CA TYR A 116 24.22 -3.95 -14.55
C TYR A 116 25.06 -4.06 -13.28
N LYS A 117 25.84 -5.13 -13.18
CA LYS A 117 26.80 -5.34 -12.10
C LYS A 117 28.08 -4.56 -12.40
N LEU A 118 28.34 -3.50 -11.64
CA LEU A 118 29.57 -2.73 -11.68
C LEU A 118 30.75 -3.51 -11.07
N THR A 119 30.43 -4.27 -10.01
CA THR A 119 31.33 -5.22 -9.35
C THR A 119 30.54 -6.47 -8.95
N PRO A 120 31.16 -7.55 -8.49
CA PRO A 120 30.44 -8.73 -8.00
C PRO A 120 29.37 -8.42 -6.91
N THR A 121 29.53 -7.31 -6.19
CA THR A 121 28.67 -6.93 -5.07
C THR A 121 27.92 -5.61 -5.25
N LEU A 122 28.21 -4.82 -6.30
CA LEU A 122 27.57 -3.54 -6.56
C LEU A 122 26.88 -3.57 -7.92
N SER A 123 25.58 -3.30 -7.93
CA SER A 123 24.78 -3.20 -9.14
C SER A 123 24.10 -1.83 -9.23
N VAL A 124 23.95 -1.35 -10.45
CA VAL A 124 23.08 -0.23 -10.83
C VAL A 124 21.90 -0.80 -11.59
N TYR A 125 20.74 -0.22 -11.38
CA TYR A 125 19.54 -0.63 -12.10
C TYR A 125 18.65 0.56 -12.46
N GLY A 126 17.82 0.35 -13.46
CA GLY A 126 16.74 1.25 -13.82
C GLY A 126 15.54 0.46 -14.29
N ASN A 127 14.34 0.95 -13.99
CA ASN A 127 13.13 0.34 -14.47
C ASN A 127 12.08 1.36 -14.89
N TYR A 128 11.24 0.94 -15.81
CA TYR A 128 10.00 1.59 -16.21
C TYR A 128 8.87 0.58 -16.10
N SER A 129 7.77 0.98 -15.48
CA SER A 129 6.57 0.15 -15.39
C SER A 129 5.29 0.99 -15.45
N GLU A 130 4.20 0.35 -15.85
CA GLU A 130 2.88 0.95 -15.88
C GLU A 130 1.91 0.14 -15.04
N GLY A 131 1.19 0.85 -14.14
CA GLY A 131 0.07 0.30 -13.38
C GLY A 131 -1.26 0.74 -13.99
N LEU A 132 -2.30 -0.09 -13.87
CA LEU A 132 -3.65 0.22 -14.33
C LEU A 132 -4.61 0.38 -13.17
N THR A 133 -5.41 1.45 -13.22
CA THR A 133 -6.55 1.65 -12.32
C THR A 133 -7.78 2.09 -13.12
N THR A 134 -8.95 2.02 -12.51
CA THR A 134 -10.21 2.47 -13.10
C THR A 134 -10.75 3.65 -12.32
N LEU A 135 -11.29 4.63 -13.00
CA LEU A 135 -12.02 5.74 -12.41
C LEU A 135 -13.51 5.62 -12.74
N SER A 136 -14.33 6.00 -11.77
CA SER A 136 -15.77 6.15 -11.97
C SER A 136 -16.09 7.61 -12.27
N ILE A 137 -16.92 7.84 -13.26
CA ILE A 137 -17.43 9.17 -13.59
C ILE A 137 -18.45 9.54 -12.52
N PRO A 138 -18.33 10.72 -11.86
CA PRO A 138 -19.29 11.18 -10.86
C PRO A 138 -20.68 11.41 -11.47
N SER A 139 -21.71 11.19 -10.67
CA SER A 139 -23.08 11.55 -11.05
C SER A 139 -23.22 13.07 -11.18
N GLY A 140 -24.09 13.52 -12.10
CA GLY A 140 -24.32 14.93 -12.36
C GLY A 140 -23.39 15.54 -13.42
N THR A 141 -22.43 14.78 -13.96
CA THR A 141 -21.65 15.19 -15.13
C THR A 141 -22.37 14.81 -16.44
N LYS A 142 -22.14 15.56 -17.52
CA LYS A 142 -22.78 15.30 -18.82
C LYS A 142 -22.47 13.92 -19.38
N ASN A 143 -21.31 13.35 -19.03
CA ASN A 143 -20.88 12.04 -19.46
C ASN A 143 -20.95 10.96 -18.36
N GLU A 144 -21.81 11.12 -17.36
CA GLU A 144 -21.95 10.18 -16.22
C GLU A 144 -22.23 8.72 -16.62
N LYS A 145 -22.84 8.53 -17.79
CA LYS A 145 -23.18 7.20 -18.35
C LYS A 145 -22.03 6.59 -19.17
N GLU A 146 -21.00 7.37 -19.46
CA GLU A 146 -19.85 6.90 -20.22
C GLU A 146 -18.89 6.05 -19.36
N VAL A 147 -17.97 5.39 -20.04
CA VAL A 147 -16.94 4.54 -19.44
C VAL A 147 -15.58 4.99 -19.94
N LEU A 148 -14.79 5.59 -19.03
CA LEU A 148 -13.43 6.02 -19.35
C LEU A 148 -12.50 4.80 -19.56
N PRO A 149 -11.43 4.94 -20.36
CA PRO A 149 -10.40 3.91 -20.44
C PRO A 149 -9.71 3.72 -19.08
N PRO A 150 -9.04 2.57 -18.86
CA PRO A 150 -8.20 2.42 -17.69
C PRO A 150 -7.10 3.48 -17.65
N VAL A 151 -6.88 4.03 -16.45
CA VAL A 151 -5.83 5.03 -16.22
C VAL A 151 -4.49 4.32 -16.06
N GLN A 152 -3.47 4.80 -16.77
CA GLN A 152 -2.10 4.30 -16.69
C GLN A 152 -1.26 5.18 -15.77
N THR A 153 -0.90 4.65 -14.60
CA THR A 153 0.14 5.21 -13.75
C THR A 153 1.50 4.81 -14.30
N LYS A 154 2.41 5.76 -14.48
CA LYS A 154 3.76 5.52 -15.02
C LYS A 154 4.79 5.71 -13.92
N GLN A 155 5.67 4.72 -13.76
CA GLN A 155 6.76 4.75 -12.80
C GLN A 155 8.10 4.63 -13.51
N TYR A 156 9.03 5.49 -13.13
CA TYR A 156 10.44 5.43 -13.47
C TYR A 156 11.23 5.30 -12.19
N GLU A 157 12.16 4.38 -12.15
CA GLU A 157 13.03 4.18 -11.00
C GLU A 157 14.46 3.93 -11.46
N PHE A 158 15.40 4.48 -10.72
CA PHE A 158 16.83 4.26 -10.87
C PHE A 158 17.43 4.03 -9.48
N GLY A 159 18.35 3.07 -9.36
CA GLY A 159 18.91 2.78 -8.06
C GLY A 159 20.26 2.06 -8.09
N LEU A 160 20.84 1.98 -6.91
CA LEU A 160 22.04 1.24 -6.59
C LEU A 160 21.68 0.15 -5.60
N LYS A 161 22.20 -1.05 -5.82
CA LYS A 161 22.09 -2.18 -4.90
C LYS A 161 23.49 -2.66 -4.57
N LYS A 162 23.78 -2.72 -3.26
CA LYS A 162 25.02 -3.27 -2.74
C LYS A 162 24.71 -4.52 -1.94
N ASP A 163 25.27 -5.64 -2.36
CA ASP A 163 25.24 -6.91 -1.66
C ASP A 163 26.51 -7.05 -0.83
N PHE A 164 26.36 -7.27 0.45
CA PHE A 164 27.39 -7.72 1.36
C PHE A 164 27.14 -9.20 1.64
N LYS A 165 28.10 -9.87 2.23
CA LYS A 165 27.96 -11.31 2.47
C LYS A 165 26.65 -11.68 3.18
N ASP A 166 26.31 -10.94 4.23
CA ASP A 166 25.22 -11.29 5.14
C ASP A 166 24.07 -10.26 5.15
N TRP A 167 24.23 -9.13 4.44
CA TRP A 167 23.21 -8.08 4.35
C TRP A 167 23.24 -7.34 3.01
N VAL A 168 22.15 -6.71 2.66
CA VAL A 168 21.95 -5.96 1.42
C VAL A 168 21.43 -4.56 1.72
N THR A 169 21.85 -3.59 0.91
CA THR A 169 21.28 -2.24 0.93
C THR A 169 20.93 -1.78 -0.48
N THR A 170 19.87 -1.00 -0.57
CA THR A 170 19.40 -0.42 -1.84
C THR A 170 19.12 1.07 -1.63
N LEU A 171 19.61 1.89 -2.56
CA LEU A 171 19.25 3.31 -2.66
C LEU A 171 18.57 3.51 -4.00
N SER A 172 17.33 4.01 -4.00
CA SER A 172 16.56 4.25 -5.22
C SER A 172 16.01 5.65 -5.30
N PHE A 173 15.85 6.13 -6.52
CA PHE A 173 15.21 7.38 -6.89
C PHE A 173 14.03 7.04 -7.77
N PHE A 174 12.85 7.51 -7.42
CA PHE A 174 11.65 7.20 -8.17
C PHE A 174 10.85 8.43 -8.57
N HIS A 175 10.11 8.27 -9.67
CA HIS A 175 9.19 9.27 -10.19
C HIS A 175 7.94 8.56 -10.70
N ILE A 176 6.79 8.85 -10.08
CA ILE A 176 5.50 8.27 -10.43
C ILE A 176 4.56 9.40 -10.88
N LYS A 177 3.99 9.23 -12.07
CA LYS A 177 2.91 10.07 -12.58
C LYS A 177 1.62 9.28 -12.58
N GLN A 178 0.61 9.79 -11.90
CA GLN A 178 -0.71 9.18 -11.80
C GLN A 178 -1.75 10.16 -12.34
N PRO A 179 -2.32 9.90 -13.52
CA PRO A 179 -3.45 10.67 -14.01
C PRO A 179 -4.65 10.51 -13.07
N THR A 180 -5.42 11.56 -12.93
CA THR A 180 -6.67 11.57 -12.15
C THR A 180 -7.78 12.20 -12.98
N GLY A 181 -9.04 11.98 -12.57
CA GLY A 181 -10.18 12.61 -13.22
C GLY A 181 -10.46 13.97 -12.60
N ILE A 182 -10.86 14.91 -13.44
CA ILE A 182 -11.40 16.23 -13.07
C ILE A 182 -12.65 16.52 -13.88
N THR A 183 -13.56 17.33 -13.34
CA THR A 183 -14.70 17.85 -14.11
C THR A 183 -14.27 19.18 -14.73
N ASN A 184 -14.35 19.28 -16.05
CA ASN A 184 -13.97 20.50 -16.77
C ASN A 184 -15.10 21.57 -16.72
N THR A 185 -14.85 22.73 -17.29
CA THR A 185 -15.80 23.86 -17.32
C THR A 185 -17.09 23.55 -18.05
N ASP A 186 -17.07 22.61 -19.01
CA ASP A 186 -18.25 22.15 -19.77
C ASP A 186 -19.04 21.07 -19.05
N ASN A 187 -18.69 20.75 -17.78
CA ASN A 187 -19.27 19.69 -16.98
C ASN A 187 -19.08 18.28 -17.53
N TYR A 188 -17.93 18.02 -18.19
CA TYR A 188 -17.50 16.68 -18.55
C TYR A 188 -16.41 16.19 -17.58
N TYR A 189 -16.50 14.95 -17.14
CA TYR A 189 -15.44 14.31 -16.37
C TYR A 189 -14.39 13.74 -17.31
N VAL A 190 -13.16 14.25 -17.22
CA VAL A 190 -12.05 13.95 -18.13
C VAL A 190 -10.80 13.51 -17.36
N LEU A 191 -9.91 12.77 -18.02
CA LEU A 191 -8.63 12.29 -17.45
C LEU A 191 -7.53 13.35 -17.63
N ASP A 192 -7.75 14.56 -17.15
CA ASP A 192 -6.78 15.65 -17.26
C ASP A 192 -6.19 16.09 -15.93
N GLY A 193 -6.58 15.49 -14.83
CA GLY A 193 -5.92 15.65 -13.55
C GLY A 193 -4.60 14.87 -13.47
N GLU A 194 -3.70 15.27 -12.57
CA GLU A 194 -2.42 14.57 -12.36
C GLU A 194 -1.94 14.72 -10.92
N THR A 195 -1.54 13.62 -10.29
CA THR A 195 -0.66 13.62 -9.12
C THR A 195 0.74 13.16 -9.52
N ARG A 196 1.74 13.73 -8.87
CA ARG A 196 3.14 13.38 -9.06
C ARG A 196 3.78 13.02 -7.72
N ASN A 197 4.35 11.81 -7.64
CA ASN A 197 5.12 11.35 -6.51
C ASN A 197 6.55 11.12 -6.96
N ARG A 198 7.51 11.76 -6.31
CA ARG A 198 8.93 11.53 -6.55
C ARG A 198 9.67 11.49 -5.22
N GLY A 199 10.72 10.72 -5.16
CA GLY A 199 11.43 10.60 -3.91
C GLY A 199 12.70 9.79 -3.99
N VAL A 200 13.28 9.63 -2.82
CA VAL A 200 14.46 8.81 -2.57
C VAL A 200 14.07 7.79 -1.51
N GLU A 201 14.43 6.54 -1.72
CA GLU A 201 14.22 5.45 -0.79
C GLU A 201 15.53 4.73 -0.53
N TRP A 202 15.83 4.53 0.74
CA TRP A 202 16.97 3.73 1.19
C TRP A 202 16.46 2.58 2.04
N ASN A 203 16.89 1.36 1.70
CA ASN A 203 16.54 0.14 2.41
C ASN A 203 17.79 -0.63 2.80
N ILE A 204 17.72 -1.31 3.94
CA ILE A 204 18.73 -2.21 4.45
C ILE A 204 18.08 -3.45 5.04
N SER A 205 18.65 -4.63 4.79
CA SER A 205 18.16 -5.89 5.37
C SER A 205 19.27 -6.92 5.45
N GLY A 206 19.36 -7.63 6.57
CA GLY A 206 20.24 -8.76 6.76
C GLY A 206 20.92 -8.80 8.12
N LYS A 207 21.83 -9.76 8.29
CA LYS A 207 22.60 -9.95 9.53
C LYS A 207 23.78 -8.99 9.57
N ILE A 208 23.78 -8.10 10.55
CA ILE A 208 24.91 -7.18 10.82
C ILE A 208 25.93 -7.78 11.79
N SER A 209 25.55 -8.85 12.49
CA SER A 209 26.42 -9.76 13.24
C SER A 209 25.82 -11.16 13.25
N SER A 210 26.53 -12.14 13.82
CA SER A 210 26.07 -13.54 13.91
C SER A 210 24.70 -13.71 14.59
N ASN A 211 24.36 -12.81 15.48
CA ASN A 211 23.15 -12.87 16.33
C ASN A 211 22.26 -11.63 16.23
N LEU A 212 22.52 -10.71 15.27
CA LEU A 212 21.74 -9.48 15.15
C LEU A 212 21.35 -9.25 13.69
N THR A 213 20.05 -9.25 13.44
CA THR A 213 19.44 -8.94 12.14
C THR A 213 18.87 -7.52 12.16
N LEU A 214 19.19 -6.75 11.14
CA LEU A 214 18.67 -5.40 10.91
C LEU A 214 17.77 -5.40 9.69
N THR A 215 16.59 -4.80 9.80
CA THR A 215 15.72 -4.48 8.66
C THR A 215 15.26 -3.04 8.81
N GLY A 216 15.41 -2.24 7.76
CA GLY A 216 15.03 -0.84 7.82
C GLY A 216 14.85 -0.19 6.48
N GLY A 217 14.15 0.93 6.49
CA GLY A 217 13.95 1.77 5.33
C GLY A 217 13.66 3.22 5.72
N LEU A 218 14.10 4.10 4.85
CA LEU A 218 13.85 5.54 4.94
C LEU A 218 13.41 6.03 3.58
N MET A 219 12.29 6.76 3.53
CA MET A 219 11.74 7.36 2.32
C MET A 219 11.59 8.87 2.50
N LEU A 220 12.18 9.61 1.59
CA LEU A 220 11.92 11.04 1.39
C LEU A 220 10.99 11.20 0.19
N LEU A 221 9.80 11.76 0.40
CA LEU A 221 8.73 11.82 -0.59
C LEU A 221 8.29 13.27 -0.87
N ASP A 222 8.29 13.66 -2.14
CA ASP A 222 7.63 14.87 -2.66
C ASP A 222 6.40 14.45 -3.50
N ALA A 223 5.25 14.31 -2.83
CA ALA A 223 3.97 13.99 -3.43
C ALA A 223 3.14 15.25 -3.60
N LYS A 224 2.75 15.60 -4.83
CA LYS A 224 2.03 16.85 -5.15
C LYS A 224 0.90 16.62 -6.15
N TYR A 225 -0.18 17.35 -5.93
CA TYR A 225 -1.18 17.59 -6.97
C TYR A 225 -0.56 18.50 -8.03
N LYS A 226 -0.56 18.07 -9.28
CA LYS A 226 0.01 18.81 -10.40
C LYS A 226 -1.05 19.51 -11.24
N ARG A 227 -2.19 18.84 -11.41
CA ARG A 227 -3.38 19.40 -12.03
C ARG A 227 -4.61 18.90 -11.30
N THR A 228 -5.40 19.84 -10.82
CA THR A 228 -6.65 19.61 -10.10
C THR A 228 -7.77 20.39 -10.77
N GLN A 229 -9.00 20.14 -10.37
CA GLN A 229 -10.16 20.86 -10.90
C GLN A 229 -9.99 22.35 -10.70
N ASN A 230 -10.03 23.13 -11.79
CA ASN A 230 -9.84 24.58 -11.82
C ASN A 230 -8.53 25.06 -11.14
N GLY A 231 -7.52 24.20 -11.02
CA GLY A 231 -6.25 24.52 -10.37
C GLY A 231 -6.33 24.71 -8.86
N ALA A 232 -7.46 24.42 -8.22
CA ALA A 232 -7.74 24.79 -6.83
C ALA A 232 -6.72 24.26 -5.81
N ASN A 233 -6.12 23.10 -6.08
CA ASN A 233 -5.13 22.46 -5.20
C ASN A 233 -3.79 22.23 -5.89
N ASP A 234 -3.52 22.89 -7.00
CA ASP A 234 -2.27 22.73 -7.74
C ASP A 234 -1.07 23.13 -6.89
N GLY A 235 -0.05 22.28 -6.87
CA GLY A 235 1.14 22.47 -6.04
C GLY A 235 1.01 22.00 -4.60
N ASN A 236 -0.22 21.78 -4.10
CA ASN A 236 -0.44 21.25 -2.77
C ASN A 236 0.13 19.82 -2.64
N ARG A 237 0.51 19.48 -1.41
CA ARG A 237 0.93 18.12 -1.08
C ARG A 237 -0.27 17.17 -1.11
N VAL A 238 -0.06 15.98 -1.65
CA VAL A 238 -1.10 14.93 -1.60
C VAL A 238 -1.39 14.62 -0.12
N HIS A 239 -2.66 14.66 0.25
CA HIS A 239 -3.10 14.39 1.62
C HIS A 239 -2.67 12.99 2.06
N GLY A 240 -2.46 12.79 3.35
CA GLY A 240 -2.00 11.51 3.91
C GLY A 240 -0.56 11.14 3.59
N THR A 241 0.19 11.96 2.83
CA THR A 241 1.56 11.65 2.43
C THR A 241 2.57 12.54 3.17
N PRO A 242 3.38 12.01 4.10
CA PRO A 242 4.43 12.76 4.76
C PRO A 242 5.65 12.92 3.87
N LYS A 243 6.52 13.89 4.22
CA LYS A 243 7.82 14.06 3.54
C LYS A 243 8.82 12.99 3.90
N LEU A 244 8.75 12.47 5.12
CA LEU A 244 9.66 11.50 5.67
C LEU A 244 8.87 10.35 6.28
N ASN A 245 9.22 9.13 5.88
CA ASN A 245 8.84 7.89 6.54
C ASN A 245 10.10 7.13 6.86
N ALA A 246 10.17 6.53 8.04
CA ALA A 246 11.28 5.67 8.42
C ALA A 246 10.79 4.52 9.28
N THR A 247 11.35 3.34 9.03
CA THR A 247 11.15 2.16 9.88
C THR A 247 12.49 1.49 10.09
N LEU A 248 12.78 1.11 11.33
CA LEU A 248 13.94 0.33 11.67
C LEU A 248 13.50 -0.76 12.64
N ALA A 249 13.88 -2.00 12.34
CA ALA A 249 13.65 -3.17 13.18
C ALA A 249 14.98 -3.89 13.42
N LEU A 250 15.17 -4.34 14.65
CA LEU A 250 16.28 -5.15 15.10
C LEU A 250 15.75 -6.44 15.72
N ASP A 251 16.32 -7.56 15.32
CA ASP A 251 16.06 -8.88 15.88
C ASP A 251 17.37 -9.41 16.45
N TRP A 252 17.40 -9.66 17.75
CA TRP A 252 18.56 -10.09 18.48
C TRP A 252 18.34 -11.48 19.08
N ASP A 253 19.13 -12.44 18.59
CA ASP A 253 19.25 -13.75 19.19
C ASP A 253 20.13 -13.63 20.44
N THR A 254 19.52 -13.70 21.62
CA THR A 254 20.22 -13.48 22.87
C THR A 254 21.16 -14.65 23.22
N PRO A 255 22.11 -14.49 24.15
CA PRO A 255 22.89 -15.62 24.64
C PRO A 255 22.07 -16.69 25.39
N VAL A 256 20.86 -16.38 25.81
CA VAL A 256 19.93 -17.33 26.44
C VAL A 256 19.33 -18.23 25.37
N LYS A 257 19.57 -19.53 25.48
CA LYS A 257 19.07 -20.52 24.51
C LYS A 257 17.58 -20.38 24.33
N GLY A 258 17.16 -20.25 23.07
CA GLY A 258 15.76 -20.14 22.69
C GLY A 258 15.13 -18.75 22.85
N LEU A 259 15.83 -17.76 23.43
CA LEU A 259 15.31 -16.42 23.63
C LEU A 259 15.82 -15.46 22.55
N SER A 260 14.89 -14.86 21.81
CA SER A 260 15.14 -13.74 20.89
C SER A 260 14.34 -12.51 21.31
N ILE A 261 14.92 -11.32 21.13
CA ILE A 261 14.27 -10.03 21.42
C ILE A 261 14.24 -9.22 20.14
N ASN A 262 13.12 -8.61 19.85
CA ASN A 262 12.98 -7.71 18.72
C ASN A 262 12.50 -6.32 19.15
N GLY A 263 13.00 -5.31 18.45
CA GLY A 263 12.60 -3.93 18.64
C GLY A 263 12.32 -3.26 17.32
N ARG A 264 11.31 -2.40 17.26
CA ARG A 264 10.97 -1.65 16.06
C ARG A 264 10.66 -0.20 16.39
N VAL A 265 11.22 0.71 15.61
CA VAL A 265 10.83 2.12 15.58
C VAL A 265 10.20 2.46 14.24
N VAL A 266 9.07 3.18 14.28
CA VAL A 266 8.37 3.67 13.11
C VAL A 266 8.19 5.17 13.27
N HIS A 267 8.68 5.94 12.30
CA HIS A 267 8.50 7.38 12.22
C HIS A 267 7.68 7.75 11.00
N PHE A 268 6.67 8.58 11.19
CA PHE A 268 5.84 9.16 10.16
C PHE A 268 5.86 10.68 10.28
N GLY A 269 6.36 11.35 9.27
CA GLY A 269 6.50 12.81 9.25
C GLY A 269 5.16 13.53 9.21
N LYS A 270 5.20 14.86 9.27
CA LYS A 270 4.01 15.70 9.12
C LYS A 270 3.33 15.47 7.77
N SER A 271 2.00 15.42 7.79
CA SER A 271 1.15 15.31 6.60
C SER A 271 -0.04 16.27 6.70
N TYR A 272 -0.90 16.26 5.68
CA TYR A 272 -2.17 16.97 5.69
C TYR A 272 -3.33 15.97 5.61
N ALA A 273 -4.41 16.25 6.31
CA ALA A 273 -5.60 15.43 6.24
C ALA A 273 -6.48 15.76 5.02
N ASP A 274 -6.38 16.98 4.50
CA ASP A 274 -7.22 17.52 3.43
C ASP A 274 -6.43 17.87 2.16
N THR A 275 -7.11 17.89 1.03
CA THR A 275 -6.54 18.24 -0.27
C THR A 275 -6.11 19.71 -0.36
N GLY A 276 -6.75 20.59 0.42
CA GLY A 276 -6.42 22.01 0.51
C GLY A 276 -5.21 22.34 1.36
N ASN A 277 -4.62 21.33 2.04
CA ASN A 277 -3.49 21.47 2.97
C ASN A 277 -3.74 22.42 4.15
N LYS A 278 -4.99 22.51 4.61
CA LYS A 278 -5.40 23.36 5.74
C LYS A 278 -5.33 22.63 7.08
N VAL A 279 -5.60 21.31 7.09
CA VAL A 279 -5.63 20.47 8.29
C VAL A 279 -4.32 19.72 8.43
N ASN A 280 -3.49 20.15 9.38
CA ASN A 280 -2.19 19.52 9.64
C ASN A 280 -2.37 18.27 10.51
N VAL A 281 -1.66 17.20 10.16
CA VAL A 281 -1.46 16.01 10.97
C VAL A 281 -0.02 15.98 11.45
N SER A 282 0.18 16.04 12.75
CA SER A 282 1.51 16.06 13.37
C SER A 282 2.29 14.79 13.11
N SER A 283 3.61 14.91 13.03
CA SER A 283 4.50 13.75 12.99
C SER A 283 4.41 12.92 14.27
N TRP A 284 4.66 11.63 14.13
CA TRP A 284 4.71 10.73 15.28
C TRP A 284 5.83 9.70 15.12
N THR A 285 6.26 9.19 16.26
CA THR A 285 7.20 8.07 16.36
C THR A 285 6.63 7.06 17.32
N ARG A 286 6.63 5.79 16.92
CA ARG A 286 6.16 4.66 17.69
C ARG A 286 7.30 3.67 17.89
N PHE A 287 7.41 3.15 19.09
CA PHE A 287 8.33 2.08 19.46
C PHE A 287 7.53 0.83 19.81
N ASP A 288 7.95 -0.30 19.27
CA ASP A 288 7.41 -1.61 19.56
C ASP A 288 8.55 -2.49 20.09
N LEU A 289 8.24 -3.37 21.03
CA LEU A 289 9.17 -4.33 21.60
C LEU A 289 8.53 -5.70 21.64
N GLY A 290 9.29 -6.73 21.32
CA GLY A 290 8.83 -8.11 21.40
C GLY A 290 9.92 -9.05 21.94
N ALA A 291 9.48 -10.20 22.41
CA ALA A 291 10.34 -11.31 22.80
C ALA A 291 9.70 -12.62 22.35
N THR A 292 10.52 -13.54 21.88
CA THR A 292 10.12 -14.90 21.50
C THR A 292 10.98 -15.89 22.27
N TYR A 293 10.35 -16.90 22.85
CA TYR A 293 11.04 -17.94 23.59
C TYR A 293 10.64 -19.33 23.08
N ASP A 294 11.59 -20.00 22.45
CA ASP A 294 11.46 -21.37 21.95
C ASP A 294 11.91 -22.37 23.01
N THR A 295 11.05 -23.30 23.37
CA THR A 295 11.30 -24.31 24.40
C THR A 295 10.52 -25.61 24.07
N GLU A 296 10.64 -26.60 24.94
CA GLU A 296 9.83 -27.81 24.88
C GLU A 296 8.95 -27.90 26.14
N LEU A 297 7.64 -28.10 25.92
CA LEU A 297 6.69 -28.44 26.97
C LEU A 297 6.22 -29.88 26.79
N ALA A 298 6.49 -30.75 27.73
CA ALA A 298 6.15 -32.17 27.66
C ALA A 298 6.62 -32.85 26.34
N LYS A 299 7.82 -32.50 25.85
CA LYS A 299 8.43 -32.93 24.59
C LYS A 299 7.75 -32.38 23.33
N ILE A 300 6.88 -31.41 23.46
CA ILE A 300 6.24 -30.72 22.34
C ILE A 300 6.99 -29.40 22.15
N PRO A 301 7.62 -29.16 20.97
CA PRO A 301 8.22 -27.88 20.65
C PRO A 301 7.20 -26.76 20.79
N THR A 302 7.50 -25.76 21.59
CA THR A 302 6.58 -24.68 21.95
C THR A 302 7.26 -23.34 21.85
N THR A 303 6.64 -22.41 21.14
CA THR A 303 7.08 -21.02 21.00
C THR A 303 6.15 -20.11 21.78
N PHE A 304 6.68 -19.36 22.74
CA PHE A 304 5.99 -18.26 23.39
C PHE A 304 6.41 -16.95 22.74
N SER A 305 5.44 -16.08 22.45
CA SER A 305 5.72 -14.76 21.94
C SER A 305 4.98 -13.70 22.73
N PHE A 306 5.70 -12.65 23.12
CA PHE A 306 5.17 -11.45 23.75
C PHE A 306 5.49 -10.24 22.88
N ASN A 307 4.49 -9.40 22.62
CA ASN A 307 4.66 -8.16 21.84
C ASN A 307 3.97 -7.00 22.57
N ALA A 308 4.70 -5.90 22.73
CA ALA A 308 4.21 -4.63 23.22
C ALA A 308 4.27 -3.62 22.07
N TYR A 309 3.15 -3.35 21.44
CA TYR A 309 3.04 -2.32 20.41
C TYR A 309 2.79 -0.97 21.06
N ASN A 310 3.36 0.09 20.46
CA ASN A 310 3.27 1.44 21.00
C ASN A 310 3.72 1.51 22.47
N LEU A 311 4.92 1.04 22.74
CA LEU A 311 5.48 0.82 24.09
C LEU A 311 5.33 2.02 25.03
N PHE A 312 5.46 3.24 24.50
CA PHE A 312 5.36 4.49 25.26
C PHE A 312 3.97 5.12 25.27
N ASP A 313 2.92 4.38 24.85
CA ASP A 313 1.53 4.82 24.79
C ASP A 313 1.34 6.16 24.07
N ARG A 314 2.08 6.37 22.98
CA ARG A 314 1.99 7.60 22.18
C ARG A 314 0.61 7.71 21.56
N LYS A 315 -0.11 8.79 21.85
CA LYS A 315 -1.38 9.12 21.18
C LYS A 315 -1.08 9.93 19.94
N TYR A 316 -1.57 9.45 18.80
CA TYR A 316 -1.31 10.11 17.51
C TYR A 316 -2.45 9.85 16.52
N TRP A 317 -2.59 10.79 15.61
CA TRP A 317 -3.54 10.72 14.51
C TRP A 317 -2.82 10.25 13.25
N SER A 318 -3.48 9.43 12.47
CA SER A 318 -3.14 9.14 11.09
C SER A 318 -4.24 9.67 10.17
N THR A 319 -3.88 10.01 8.95
CA THR A 319 -4.87 10.29 7.92
C THR A 319 -5.58 9.00 7.54
N ALA A 320 -6.90 8.99 7.65
CA ALA A 320 -7.69 8.01 6.94
C ALA A 320 -7.58 8.35 5.44
N THR A 321 -7.12 7.41 4.62
CA THR A 321 -7.23 7.56 3.18
C THR A 321 -8.73 7.70 2.87
N THR A 322 -9.11 8.85 2.37
CA THR A 322 -10.49 9.27 2.27
C THR A 322 -11.27 8.46 1.26
N VAL A 323 -11.93 7.44 1.74
CA VAL A 323 -13.01 6.81 0.97
C VAL A 323 -14.33 7.59 1.16
N TRP A 324 -14.47 8.36 2.25
CA TRP A 324 -15.74 8.93 2.69
C TRP A 324 -15.79 10.45 2.75
N ALA A 325 -14.73 11.14 3.14
CA ALA A 325 -14.69 12.60 3.18
C ALA A 325 -13.25 13.12 3.25
N ASP A 326 -13.03 14.30 2.67
CA ASP A 326 -11.78 15.06 2.79
C ASP A 326 -11.59 15.54 4.25
N GLY A 327 -10.38 15.48 4.77
CA GLY A 327 -10.07 15.93 6.12
C GLY A 327 -10.27 14.88 7.23
N MET A 328 -10.56 13.62 6.93
CA MET A 328 -10.71 12.58 7.95
C MET A 328 -9.37 12.16 8.54
N VAL A 329 -9.35 12.02 9.86
CA VAL A 329 -8.24 11.48 10.64
C VAL A 329 -8.71 10.33 11.52
N MET A 330 -7.82 9.38 11.77
CA MET A 330 -8.08 8.22 12.62
C MET A 330 -7.15 8.27 13.83
N LEU A 331 -7.70 8.14 15.03
CA LEU A 331 -6.92 7.96 16.24
C LEU A 331 -6.37 6.52 16.25
N ASN A 332 -5.05 6.41 16.40
CA ASN A 332 -4.42 5.09 16.45
C ASN A 332 -4.55 4.47 17.85
N PRO A 333 -4.55 3.12 17.92
CA PRO A 333 -4.60 2.42 19.20
C PRO A 333 -3.46 2.86 20.12
N GLY A 334 -3.74 2.96 21.42
CA GLY A 334 -2.74 3.10 22.46
C GLY A 334 -1.85 1.87 22.58
N ARG A 335 -1.10 1.79 23.66
CA ARG A 335 -0.25 0.62 23.93
C ARG A 335 -1.08 -0.65 23.98
N THR A 336 -0.59 -1.67 23.26
CA THR A 336 -1.29 -2.95 23.10
C THR A 336 -0.30 -4.07 23.39
N TYR A 337 -0.71 -5.02 24.23
CA TYR A 337 0.06 -6.21 24.53
C TYR A 337 -0.59 -7.43 23.89
N ILE A 338 0.24 -8.28 23.28
CA ILE A 338 -0.21 -9.56 22.70
C ILE A 338 0.72 -10.64 23.24
N LEU A 339 0.13 -11.64 23.87
CA LEU A 339 0.80 -12.87 24.30
C LEU A 339 0.24 -14.03 23.49
N SER A 340 1.11 -14.86 22.95
CA SER A 340 0.73 -16.09 22.24
C SER A 340 1.62 -17.26 22.61
N ALA A 341 1.06 -18.46 22.50
CA ALA A 341 1.78 -19.73 22.60
C ALA A 341 1.43 -20.60 21.39
N THR A 342 2.44 -21.09 20.69
CA THR A 342 2.29 -21.99 19.53
C THR A 342 2.94 -23.32 19.83
N MET A 343 2.18 -24.41 19.76
CA MET A 343 2.66 -25.77 19.94
C MET A 343 2.71 -26.50 18.59
N HIS A 344 3.83 -27.18 18.32
CA HIS A 344 4.06 -27.93 17.09
C HIS A 344 3.92 -29.44 17.37
N PHE A 345 2.75 -30.00 17.05
CA PHE A 345 2.42 -31.41 17.23
C PHE A 345 2.91 -32.28 16.08
#